data_192913d6633cc10bbb11616af2a5fc42
#
_entry.id   192913d6633cc10bbb11616af2a5fc42
#
_cell.length_a   1.000
_cell.length_b   1.000
_cell.length_c   1.000
_cell.angle_alpha   90.00
_cell.angle_beta   90.00
_cell.angle_gamma   90.00
#
_symmetry.space_group_name_H-M   'P 1'
#
loop_
_entity.id
_entity.type
_entity.pdbx_description
1 polymer ?
#
loop_
_entity_poly.entity_id
_entity_poly.type
_entity_poly.pdbx_seq_one_letter_code
_entity_poly.pdbx_strand_id
1 'polypeptide(L)'
;MAKESGNYVAGTLSLQKGQHLYGRYWGCDVEKPFLHFELAFYRLMDACIAHGWTHFEPGAGGGHKINRGMLPVFVESAHWVEQAAFRRVIADHVANERVAMAEHADAMTLQATIKRDALQT
;
A
#
# COMPACT_ATOMS: atom_id res chain seq x y z
N MET A 1 -2.14 -6.65 16.57
CA MET A 1 -3.48 -6.67 17.17
C MET A 1 -3.56 -5.65 18.31
N ALA A 2 -4.68 -4.96 18.45
CA ALA A 2 -4.95 -4.06 19.58
C ALA A 2 -5.92 -4.69 20.58
N LYS A 3 -5.71 -4.39 21.86
CA LYS A 3 -6.60 -4.80 22.94
C LYS A 3 -7.10 -3.59 23.71
N GLU A 4 -8.33 -3.68 24.20
CA GLU A 4 -8.93 -2.75 25.15
C GLU A 4 -9.59 -3.53 26.25
N SER A 5 -9.27 -3.22 27.50
CA SER A 5 -9.80 -3.93 28.69
C SER A 5 -9.65 -5.46 28.58
N GLY A 6 -8.55 -5.93 27.97
CA GLY A 6 -8.25 -7.35 27.79
C GLY A 6 -8.83 -8.00 26.52
N ASN A 7 -9.79 -7.37 25.84
CA ASN A 7 -10.43 -7.89 24.63
C ASN A 7 -9.73 -7.38 23.37
N TYR A 8 -9.64 -8.21 22.34
CA TYR A 8 -9.16 -7.79 21.03
C TYR A 8 -10.21 -6.91 20.36
N VAL A 9 -9.82 -5.71 19.93
CA VAL A 9 -10.70 -4.73 19.29
C VAL A 9 -10.32 -4.41 17.86
N ALA A 10 -9.10 -4.72 17.46
CA ALA A 10 -8.64 -4.53 16.08
C ALA A 10 -7.42 -5.39 15.76
N GLY A 11 -7.17 -5.60 14.46
CA GLY A 11 -6.01 -6.34 14.01
C GLY A 11 -5.67 -6.12 12.54
N THR A 12 -4.43 -6.46 12.19
CA THR A 12 -3.97 -6.57 10.80
C THR A 12 -3.45 -7.97 10.54
N LEU A 13 -3.59 -8.43 9.31
CA LEU A 13 -2.92 -9.60 8.77
C LEU A 13 -1.93 -9.13 7.72
N SER A 14 -0.70 -9.58 7.86
CA SER A 14 0.38 -9.33 6.91
C SER A 14 1.08 -10.63 6.56
N LEU A 15 1.63 -10.71 5.36
CA LEU A 15 2.40 -11.85 4.88
C LEU A 15 3.87 -11.44 4.77
N GLN A 16 4.78 -12.33 5.12
CA GLN A 16 6.21 -12.09 5.03
C GLN A 16 6.83 -13.10 4.06
N LYS A 17 7.72 -12.63 3.18
CA LYS A 17 8.51 -13.48 2.28
C LYS A 17 9.89 -12.85 2.05
N GLY A 18 10.95 -13.57 2.41
CA GLY A 18 12.31 -13.04 2.35
C GLY A 18 12.47 -11.80 3.23
N GLN A 19 12.83 -10.68 2.65
CA GLN A 19 12.97 -9.39 3.34
C GLN A 19 11.80 -8.44 3.07
N HIS A 20 10.65 -8.95 2.61
CA HIS A 20 9.46 -8.18 2.27
C HIS A 20 8.31 -8.50 3.22
N LEU A 21 7.65 -7.47 3.71
CA LEU A 21 6.40 -7.54 4.47
C LEU A 21 5.26 -6.97 3.63
N TYR A 22 4.18 -7.75 3.46
CA TYR A 22 3.02 -7.39 2.67
C TYR A 22 1.81 -7.22 3.58
N GLY A 23 1.30 -6.00 3.71
CA GLY A 23 0.03 -5.72 4.39
C GLY A 23 -1.15 -6.24 3.55
N ARG A 24 -2.05 -7.02 4.16
CA ARG A 24 -3.16 -7.65 3.43
C ARG A 24 -4.53 -7.24 3.93
N TYR A 25 -4.81 -7.42 5.19
CA TYR A 25 -6.13 -7.18 5.75
C TYR A 25 -6.06 -6.36 7.02
N TRP A 26 -7.09 -5.57 7.21
CA TRP A 26 -7.39 -4.83 8.42
C TRP A 26 -8.81 -5.19 8.87
N GLY A 27 -9.03 -5.25 10.19
CA GLY A 27 -10.37 -5.39 10.79
C GLY A 27 -10.41 -4.78 12.17
N CYS A 28 -11.58 -4.24 12.54
CA CYS A 28 -11.84 -3.72 13.88
C CYS A 28 -13.31 -3.92 14.25
N ASP A 29 -13.57 -4.14 15.53
CA ASP A 29 -14.91 -4.19 16.11
C ASP A 29 -15.39 -2.78 16.51
N VAL A 30 -14.45 -1.87 16.79
CA VAL A 30 -14.74 -0.49 17.19
C VAL A 30 -13.89 0.48 16.37
N GLU A 31 -14.51 1.54 15.88
CA GLU A 31 -13.78 2.63 15.22
C GLU A 31 -13.11 3.51 16.27
N LYS A 32 -11.79 3.60 16.20
CA LYS A 32 -10.99 4.52 17.01
C LYS A 32 -10.12 5.39 16.11
N PRO A 33 -10.05 6.69 16.35
CA PRO A 33 -9.20 7.59 15.59
C PRO A 33 -7.76 7.07 15.55
N PHE A 34 -7.20 7.05 14.34
CA PHE A 34 -5.80 6.67 14.05
C PHE A 34 -5.42 5.21 14.32
N LEU A 35 -6.26 4.37 14.91
CA LEU A 35 -5.95 2.97 15.23
C LEU A 35 -5.57 2.17 13.98
N HIS A 36 -6.25 2.43 12.85
CA HIS A 36 -5.88 1.84 11.56
C HIS A 36 -4.43 2.16 11.17
N PHE A 37 -4.04 3.43 11.25
CA PHE A 37 -2.69 3.85 10.89
C PHE A 37 -1.64 3.27 11.83
N GLU A 38 -1.93 3.23 13.13
CA GLU A 38 -1.05 2.63 14.11
C GLU A 38 -0.76 1.16 13.78
N LEU A 39 -1.79 0.34 13.58
CA LEU A 39 -1.63 -1.09 13.37
C LEU A 39 -1.24 -1.48 11.96
N ALA A 40 -1.80 -0.81 10.93
CA ALA A 40 -1.59 -1.20 9.53
C ALA A 40 -0.34 -0.56 8.90
N PHE A 41 0.25 0.44 9.55
CA PHE A 41 1.44 1.12 9.03
C PHE A 41 2.56 1.17 10.07
N TYR A 42 2.39 1.91 11.16
CA TYR A 42 3.51 2.20 12.07
C TYR A 42 4.04 0.95 12.75
N ARG A 43 3.19 0.08 13.28
CA ARG A 43 3.62 -1.19 13.89
C ARG A 43 4.24 -2.16 12.89
N LEU A 44 3.83 -2.11 11.62
CA LEU A 44 4.44 -2.94 10.59
C LEU A 44 5.80 -2.39 10.16
N MET A 45 5.99 -1.06 10.12
CA MET A 45 7.30 -0.44 9.94
C MET A 45 8.25 -0.78 11.08
N ASP A 46 7.79 -0.66 12.34
CA ASP A 46 8.58 -1.06 13.53
C ASP A 46 9.02 -2.52 13.43
N ALA A 47 8.12 -3.41 13.00
CA ALA A 47 8.43 -4.82 12.79
C ALA A 47 9.48 -5.00 11.70
N CYS A 48 9.40 -4.28 10.59
CA CYS A 48 10.41 -4.33 9.53
C CYS A 48 11.78 -3.92 10.06
N ILE A 49 11.85 -2.84 10.82
CA ILE A 49 13.11 -2.35 11.42
C ILE A 49 13.67 -3.39 12.41
N ALA A 50 12.83 -3.91 13.29
CA ALA A 50 13.25 -4.88 14.31
C ALA A 50 13.75 -6.21 13.73
N HIS A 51 13.20 -6.64 12.60
CA HIS A 51 13.58 -7.89 11.93
C HIS A 51 14.58 -7.72 10.78
N GLY A 52 15.01 -6.49 10.48
CA GLY A 52 15.91 -6.19 9.37
C GLY A 52 15.27 -6.43 7.99
N TRP A 53 13.95 -6.38 7.88
CA TRP A 53 13.27 -6.45 6.59
C TRP A 53 13.39 -5.12 5.87
N THR A 54 13.69 -5.17 4.58
CA THR A 54 14.05 -3.99 3.79
C THR A 54 12.90 -3.38 3.03
N HIS A 55 11.79 -4.09 2.89
CA HIS A 55 10.63 -3.63 2.12
C HIS A 55 9.33 -3.85 2.89
N PHE A 56 8.48 -2.82 2.86
CA PHE A 56 7.11 -2.89 3.35
C PHE A 56 6.14 -2.43 2.28
N GLU A 57 5.23 -3.30 1.88
CA GLU A 57 4.16 -3.02 0.93
C GLU A 57 2.82 -2.96 1.66
N PRO A 58 2.24 -1.76 1.85
CA PRO A 58 1.00 -1.59 2.61
C PRO A 58 -0.27 -1.89 1.79
N GLY A 59 -0.14 -2.47 0.61
CA GLY A 59 -1.23 -2.75 -0.34
C GLY A 59 -1.47 -1.63 -1.35
N ALA A 60 -2.38 -1.84 -2.30
CA ALA A 60 -2.69 -0.89 -3.38
C ALA A 60 -3.50 0.32 -2.90
N GLY A 61 -3.39 1.43 -3.62
CA GLY A 61 -4.19 2.66 -3.45
C GLY A 61 -3.85 3.50 -2.21
N GLY A 62 -4.50 4.65 -2.10
CA GLY A 62 -4.43 5.53 -0.93
C GLY A 62 -3.32 6.57 -0.96
N GLY A 63 -3.61 7.77 -1.47
CA GLY A 63 -2.66 8.90 -1.52
C GLY A 63 -2.08 9.32 -0.16
N HIS A 64 -2.76 8.96 0.95
CA HIS A 64 -2.26 9.18 2.31
C HIS A 64 -0.95 8.43 2.63
N LYS A 65 -0.59 7.40 1.85
CA LYS A 65 0.65 6.62 2.01
C LYS A 65 1.88 7.43 1.65
N ILE A 66 1.79 8.29 0.64
CA ILE A 66 2.86 9.21 0.24
C ILE A 66 3.28 10.10 1.41
N ASN A 67 2.31 10.57 2.21
CA ASN A 67 2.58 11.40 3.38
C ASN A 67 3.29 10.64 4.51
N ARG A 68 3.45 9.32 4.38
CA ARG A 68 4.14 8.43 5.33
C ARG A 68 5.43 7.84 4.75
N GLY A 69 5.95 8.43 3.67
CA GLY A 69 7.20 8.02 3.05
C GLY A 69 7.11 6.78 2.15
N MET A 70 5.90 6.33 1.82
CA MET A 70 5.69 5.19 0.94
C MET A 70 5.63 5.66 -0.52
N LEU A 71 6.61 5.28 -1.31
CA LEU A 71 6.68 5.62 -2.72
C LEU A 71 5.82 4.66 -3.56
N PRO A 72 5.25 5.12 -4.69
CA PRO A 72 4.53 4.26 -5.60
C PRO A 72 5.48 3.26 -6.27
N VAL A 73 5.03 2.02 -6.41
CA VAL A 73 5.70 0.98 -7.20
C VAL A 73 4.68 0.34 -8.13
N PHE A 74 5.12 -0.02 -9.32
CA PHE A 74 4.27 -0.74 -10.26
C PHE A 74 4.14 -2.21 -9.84
N VAL A 75 2.90 -2.67 -9.80
CA VAL A 75 2.57 -4.09 -9.62
C VAL A 75 1.84 -4.54 -10.86
N GLU A 76 2.38 -5.57 -11.52
CA GLU A 76 1.80 -6.10 -12.73
C GLU A 76 0.88 -7.29 -12.44
N SER A 77 -0.22 -7.38 -13.17
CA SER A 77 -1.09 -8.55 -13.20
C SER A 77 -1.37 -8.97 -14.63
N ALA A 78 -1.62 -10.26 -14.84
CA ALA A 78 -1.95 -10.81 -16.14
C ALA A 78 -3.34 -11.46 -16.09
N HIS A 79 -4.16 -11.17 -17.08
CA HIS A 79 -5.52 -11.67 -17.18
C HIS A 79 -5.74 -12.36 -18.51
N TRP A 80 -6.33 -13.55 -18.47
CA TRP A 80 -6.78 -14.25 -19.68
C TRP A 80 -8.28 -14.02 -19.87
N VAL A 81 -8.66 -13.59 -21.07
CA VAL A 81 -10.06 -13.39 -21.48
C VAL A 81 -10.33 -14.26 -22.71
N GLU A 82 -11.20 -15.25 -22.58
CA GLU A 82 -11.48 -16.22 -23.65
C GLU A 82 -12.15 -15.54 -24.87
N GLN A 83 -13.17 -14.74 -24.63
CA GLN A 83 -13.93 -14.09 -25.69
C GLN A 83 -13.10 -13.02 -26.43
N ALA A 84 -12.82 -13.26 -27.72
CA ALA A 84 -11.90 -12.43 -28.50
C ALA A 84 -12.32 -10.96 -28.64
N ALA A 85 -13.63 -10.69 -28.76
CA ALA A 85 -14.16 -9.33 -28.86
C ALA A 85 -13.91 -8.56 -27.53
N PHE A 86 -14.22 -9.18 -26.39
CA PHE A 86 -14.01 -8.59 -25.07
C PHE A 86 -12.52 -8.44 -24.74
N ARG A 87 -11.69 -9.41 -25.13
CA ARG A 87 -10.23 -9.32 -24.99
C ARG A 87 -9.65 -8.09 -25.67
N ARG A 88 -10.12 -7.72 -26.85
CA ARG A 88 -9.68 -6.50 -27.56
C ARG A 88 -10.03 -5.24 -26.76
N VAL A 89 -11.25 -5.12 -26.28
CA VAL A 89 -11.68 -3.97 -25.48
C VAL A 89 -10.84 -3.84 -24.21
N ILE A 90 -10.56 -4.95 -23.53
CA ILE A 90 -9.69 -4.95 -22.34
C ILE A 90 -8.26 -4.56 -22.70
N ALA A 91 -7.70 -5.06 -23.81
CA ALA A 91 -6.36 -4.73 -24.26
C ALA A 91 -6.20 -3.22 -24.55
N ASP A 92 -7.17 -2.63 -25.23
CA ASP A 92 -7.18 -1.19 -25.53
C ASP A 92 -7.30 -0.35 -24.24
N HIS A 93 -8.17 -0.78 -23.31
CA HIS A 93 -8.31 -0.13 -22.01
C HIS A 93 -6.99 -0.19 -21.19
N VAL A 94 -6.37 -1.35 -21.10
CA VAL A 94 -5.11 -1.55 -20.36
C VAL A 94 -3.96 -0.75 -20.98
N ALA A 95 -3.93 -0.60 -22.30
CA ALA A 95 -2.91 0.24 -22.94
C ALA A 95 -3.02 1.71 -22.52
N ASN A 96 -4.23 2.25 -22.46
CA ASN A 96 -4.48 3.62 -22.01
C ASN A 96 -4.24 3.77 -20.49
N GLU A 97 -4.66 2.80 -19.69
CA GLU A 97 -4.46 2.78 -18.24
C GLU A 97 -2.96 2.80 -17.89
N ARG A 98 -2.12 2.05 -18.60
CA ARG A 98 -0.66 2.04 -18.37
C ARG A 98 -0.04 3.43 -18.48
N VAL A 99 -0.45 4.21 -19.48
CA VAL A 99 0.05 5.59 -19.67
C VAL A 99 -0.40 6.47 -18.50
N ALA A 100 -1.69 6.45 -18.18
CA ALA A 100 -2.26 7.23 -17.08
C ALA A 100 -1.64 6.87 -15.72
N MET A 101 -1.38 5.58 -15.47
CA MET A 101 -0.74 5.12 -14.24
C MET A 101 0.72 5.55 -14.14
N ALA A 102 1.46 5.61 -15.26
CA ALA A 102 2.83 6.10 -15.26
C ALA A 102 2.86 7.60 -14.89
N GLU A 103 2.04 8.42 -15.51
CA GLU A 103 1.93 9.85 -15.19
C GLU A 103 1.51 10.08 -13.74
N HIS A 104 0.58 9.28 -13.23
CA HIS A 104 0.14 9.37 -11.84
C HIS A 104 1.26 9.00 -10.85
N ALA A 105 2.02 7.95 -11.13
CA ALA A 105 3.15 7.54 -10.27
C ALA A 105 4.26 8.59 -10.23
N ASP A 106 4.56 9.22 -11.36
CA ASP A 106 5.54 10.32 -11.45
C ASP A 106 5.10 11.54 -10.63
N ALA A 107 3.82 11.93 -10.74
CA ALA A 107 3.26 13.02 -9.95
C ALA A 107 3.30 12.74 -8.44
N MET A 108 2.98 11.52 -8.02
CA MET A 108 3.06 11.10 -6.62
C MET A 108 4.50 11.11 -6.10
N THR A 109 5.45 10.66 -6.90
CA THR A 109 6.87 10.64 -6.54
C THR A 109 7.41 12.06 -6.36
N LEU A 110 7.05 12.98 -7.27
CA LEU A 110 7.40 14.38 -7.15
C LEU A 110 6.84 15.00 -5.86
N GLN A 111 5.57 14.72 -5.51
CA GLN A 111 4.96 15.19 -4.27
C GLN A 111 5.69 14.69 -3.03
N ALA A 112 6.14 13.44 -3.03
CA ALA A 112 6.92 12.86 -1.92
C ALA A 112 8.28 13.56 -1.76
N THR A 113 8.95 13.85 -2.85
CA THR A 113 10.26 14.55 -2.88
C THR A 113 10.14 15.95 -2.30
N ILE A 114 9.18 16.75 -2.75
CA ILE A 114 8.94 18.12 -2.26
C ILE A 114 8.72 18.13 -0.75
N LYS A 115 7.93 17.18 -0.21
CA LYS A 115 7.69 17.09 1.23
C LYS A 115 8.94 16.72 2.02
N ARG A 116 9.77 15.82 1.50
CA ARG A 116 11.02 15.43 2.14
C ARG A 116 11.98 16.63 2.26
N ASP A 117 12.11 17.39 1.20
CA ASP A 117 13.00 18.55 1.16
C ASP A 117 12.51 19.66 2.11
N ALA A 118 11.19 19.86 2.22
CA ALA A 118 10.60 20.81 3.17
C ALA A 118 10.78 20.43 4.65
N LEU A 119 11.06 19.17 4.97
CA LEU A 119 11.33 18.72 6.35
C LEU A 119 12.82 18.82 6.75
N GLN A 120 13.70 19.11 5.78
CA GLN A 120 15.14 19.27 6.00
C GLN A 120 15.59 20.72 6.14
N THR A 121 14.66 21.67 5.95
CA THR A 121 14.86 23.12 6.17
C THR A 121 14.24 23.56 7.49
#